data_88e6c86451eeb6f94f5e62e4b10a63fe
#
_entry.id   88e6c86451eeb6f94f5e62e4b10a63fe
#
_cell.length_a   1.000
_cell.length_b   1.000
_cell.length_c   1.000
_cell.angle_alpha   90.00
_cell.angle_beta   90.00
_cell.angle_gamma   90.00
#
_symmetry.space_group_name_H-M   'P 1'
#
loop_
_entity.id
_entity.type
_entity.pdbx_description
1 polymer ?
#
loop_
_entity_poly.entity_id
_entity_poly.type
_entity_poly.pdbx_seq_one_letter_code
_entity_poly.pdbx_strand_id
1 'polypeptide(L)'
;MATIPTLKTDRLCLRQFQSSDAPEVQRLAGVKEVAAGTFLPHPYPDGTAEQWIASQQEEFDADTLVNFAIVLLAHDILIGLIGLAIVAEHEHARMSYWLGMPYWNHGYATEAVQAVLAYGFNQRELHRIYAPHFLSNPASGRVLQKVGMTYEGRMREHYRRFGKFVEVELYGILEQDFHR
;
A
#
# COMPACT_ATOMS: atom_id res chain seq x y z
N MET A 1 -5.06 -6.62 22.69
CA MET A 1 -4.88 -6.42 21.25
C MET A 1 -4.54 -4.94 21.04
N ALA A 2 -3.43 -4.67 20.37
CA ALA A 2 -3.10 -3.31 19.96
C ALA A 2 -4.09 -2.85 18.88
N THR A 3 -4.39 -1.58 18.82
CA THR A 3 -5.34 -1.03 17.84
C THR A 3 -4.56 -0.42 16.68
N ILE A 4 -4.91 -0.78 15.44
CA ILE A 4 -4.36 -0.12 14.26
C ILE A 4 -4.74 1.36 14.33
N PRO A 5 -3.78 2.29 14.28
CA PRO A 5 -4.07 3.71 14.43
C PRO A 5 -4.86 4.25 13.24
N THR A 6 -5.53 5.37 13.44
CA THR A 6 -6.16 6.13 12.36
C THR A 6 -5.28 7.32 12.00
N LEU A 7 -4.87 7.41 10.73
CA LEU A 7 -4.11 8.54 10.22
C LEU A 7 -5.04 9.43 9.40
N LYS A 8 -5.03 10.73 9.66
CA LYS A 8 -5.85 11.71 8.91
C LYS A 8 -4.97 12.65 8.14
N THR A 9 -5.36 12.92 6.91
CA THR A 9 -4.77 13.92 6.01
C THR A 9 -5.83 14.96 5.64
N ASP A 10 -5.55 15.82 4.70
CA ASP A 10 -6.52 16.84 4.24
C ASP A 10 -7.77 16.22 3.61
N ARG A 11 -7.62 15.11 2.86
CA ARG A 11 -8.71 14.49 2.10
C ARG A 11 -8.99 13.03 2.48
N LEU A 12 -8.07 12.37 3.22
CA LEU A 12 -8.11 10.95 3.47
C LEU A 12 -8.18 10.62 4.96
N CYS A 13 -8.88 9.54 5.27
CA CYS A 13 -8.79 8.81 6.53
C CYS A 13 -8.18 7.43 6.23
N LEU A 14 -7.00 7.17 6.77
CA LEU A 14 -6.36 5.86 6.71
C LEU A 14 -6.69 5.13 8.01
N ARG A 15 -7.52 4.11 7.95
CA ARG A 15 -8.04 3.41 9.12
C ARG A 15 -7.95 1.90 9.01
N GLN A 16 -8.14 1.21 10.10
CA GLN A 16 -8.34 -0.23 10.10
C GLN A 16 -9.48 -0.64 9.17
N PHE A 17 -9.32 -1.75 8.44
CA PHE A 17 -10.41 -2.35 7.67
C PHE A 17 -11.52 -2.84 8.60
N GLN A 18 -12.76 -2.69 8.15
CA GLN A 18 -13.96 -3.21 8.78
C GLN A 18 -14.54 -4.33 7.91
N SER A 19 -15.26 -5.27 8.51
CA SER A 19 -15.91 -6.34 7.75
C SER A 19 -16.89 -5.81 6.69
N SER A 20 -17.50 -4.64 6.96
CA SER A 20 -18.37 -3.93 6.02
C SER A 20 -17.64 -3.39 4.78
N ASP A 21 -16.31 -3.32 4.79
CA ASP A 21 -15.51 -2.88 3.63
C ASP A 21 -15.37 -3.97 2.55
N ALA A 22 -15.62 -5.23 2.90
CA ALA A 22 -15.35 -6.36 2.01
C ALA A 22 -16.02 -6.26 0.63
N PRO A 23 -17.30 -5.87 0.49
CA PRO A 23 -17.93 -5.73 -0.83
C PRO A 23 -17.24 -4.68 -1.70
N GLU A 24 -16.79 -3.56 -1.10
CA GLU A 24 -16.11 -2.51 -1.83
C GLU A 24 -14.68 -2.90 -2.21
N VAL A 25 -13.95 -3.60 -1.32
CA VAL A 25 -12.64 -4.20 -1.64
C VAL A 25 -12.80 -5.18 -2.81
N GLN A 26 -13.78 -6.09 -2.75
CA GLN A 26 -14.06 -7.05 -3.82
C GLN A 26 -14.31 -6.34 -5.16
N ARG A 27 -15.13 -5.29 -5.15
CA ARG A 27 -15.48 -4.52 -6.34
C ARG A 27 -14.28 -3.80 -6.95
N LEU A 28 -13.46 -3.13 -6.12
CA LEU A 28 -12.33 -2.32 -6.59
C LEU A 28 -11.13 -3.18 -6.97
N ALA A 29 -10.79 -4.19 -6.15
CA ALA A 29 -9.67 -5.11 -6.39
C ALA A 29 -9.92 -6.06 -7.57
N GLY A 30 -11.18 -6.37 -7.88
CA GLY A 30 -11.59 -7.23 -8.98
C GLY A 30 -11.35 -6.64 -10.37
N VAL A 31 -11.06 -5.34 -10.47
CA VAL A 31 -10.81 -4.66 -11.75
C VAL A 31 -9.47 -5.09 -12.34
N LYS A 32 -9.49 -5.54 -13.61
CA LYS A 32 -8.29 -6.09 -14.29
C LYS A 32 -7.13 -5.10 -14.32
N GLU A 33 -7.40 -3.83 -14.54
CA GLU A 33 -6.41 -2.76 -14.60
C GLU A 33 -5.72 -2.56 -13.24
N VAL A 34 -6.44 -2.72 -12.13
CA VAL A 34 -5.88 -2.67 -10.78
C VAL A 34 -4.98 -3.90 -10.54
N ALA A 35 -5.46 -5.09 -10.90
CA ALA A 35 -4.69 -6.32 -10.77
C ALA A 35 -3.42 -6.31 -11.65
N ALA A 36 -3.46 -5.70 -12.83
CA ALA A 36 -2.31 -5.60 -13.74
C ALA A 36 -1.13 -4.82 -13.14
N GLY A 37 -1.42 -3.83 -12.30
CA GLY A 37 -0.41 -2.99 -11.64
C GLY A 37 -0.02 -3.44 -10.23
N THR A 38 -0.56 -4.56 -9.74
CA THR A 38 -0.44 -5.03 -8.35
C THR A 38 -0.23 -6.54 -8.26
N PHE A 39 -0.13 -7.07 -7.05
CA PHE A 39 -0.13 -8.52 -6.78
C PHE A 39 -1.52 -9.11 -6.56
N LEU A 40 -2.57 -8.33 -6.70
CA LEU A 40 -3.94 -8.82 -6.57
C LEU A 40 -4.24 -9.91 -7.61
N PRO A 41 -4.98 -10.97 -7.24
CA PRO A 41 -5.38 -11.98 -8.21
C PRO A 41 -6.39 -11.42 -9.22
N HIS A 42 -6.48 -12.03 -10.39
CA HIS A 42 -7.52 -11.74 -11.35
C HIS A 42 -7.91 -13.01 -12.13
N PRO A 43 -9.19 -13.39 -12.14
CA PRO A 43 -10.30 -12.79 -11.37
C PRO A 43 -10.03 -12.74 -9.87
N TYR A 44 -10.62 -11.76 -9.18
CA TYR A 44 -10.56 -11.68 -7.72
C TYR A 44 -11.62 -12.61 -7.14
N PRO A 45 -11.25 -13.72 -6.43
CA PRO A 45 -12.23 -14.73 -6.04
C PRO A 45 -13.23 -14.20 -5.01
N ASP A 46 -14.47 -14.68 -5.07
CA ASP A 46 -15.49 -14.36 -4.08
C ASP A 46 -15.07 -14.83 -2.68
N GLY A 47 -15.39 -14.06 -1.66
CA GLY A 47 -15.02 -14.33 -0.27
C GLY A 47 -13.57 -14.04 0.10
N THR A 48 -12.72 -13.68 -0.86
CA THR A 48 -11.30 -13.35 -0.59
C THR A 48 -11.16 -12.09 0.24
N ALA A 49 -11.98 -11.07 -0.02
CA ALA A 49 -11.92 -9.81 0.71
C ALA A 49 -12.27 -10.00 2.20
N GLU A 50 -13.32 -10.77 2.49
CA GLU A 50 -13.76 -11.08 3.87
C GLU A 50 -12.67 -11.84 4.64
N GLN A 51 -12.11 -12.89 4.03
CA GLN A 51 -11.06 -13.70 4.66
C GLN A 51 -9.81 -12.87 4.92
N TRP A 52 -9.40 -12.06 3.94
CA TRP A 52 -8.25 -11.21 4.05
C TRP A 52 -8.43 -10.12 5.12
N ILE A 53 -9.60 -9.46 5.20
CA ILE A 53 -9.91 -8.48 6.24
C ILE A 53 -9.86 -9.12 7.63
N ALA A 54 -10.37 -10.35 7.77
CA ALA A 54 -10.36 -11.06 9.04
C ALA A 54 -8.95 -11.38 9.56
N SER A 55 -7.95 -11.58 8.68
CA SER A 55 -6.56 -11.86 9.08
C SER A 55 -5.76 -10.62 9.52
N GLN A 56 -6.23 -9.41 9.23
CA GLN A 56 -5.42 -8.20 9.38
C GLN A 56 -5.02 -7.90 10.83
N GLN A 57 -5.87 -8.22 11.79
CA GLN A 57 -5.59 -7.97 13.20
C GLN A 57 -4.48 -8.89 13.72
N GLU A 58 -4.48 -10.15 13.32
CA GLU A 58 -3.45 -11.13 13.72
C GLU A 58 -2.07 -10.71 13.20
N GLU A 59 -1.98 -10.30 11.95
CA GLU A 59 -0.73 -9.82 11.34
C GLU A 59 -0.22 -8.53 11.99
N PHE A 60 -1.13 -7.65 12.39
CA PHE A 60 -0.77 -6.43 13.13
C PHE A 60 -0.29 -6.75 14.55
N ASP A 61 -0.97 -7.63 15.27
CA ASP A 61 -0.57 -8.05 16.63
C ASP A 61 0.79 -8.80 16.62
N ALA A 62 1.12 -9.47 15.52
CA ALA A 62 2.41 -10.11 15.28
C ALA A 62 3.52 -9.14 14.87
N ASP A 63 3.22 -7.87 14.71
CA ASP A 63 4.16 -6.81 14.27
C ASP A 63 4.80 -7.03 12.89
N THR A 64 4.14 -7.78 12.02
CA THR A 64 4.65 -8.14 10.69
C THR A 64 4.04 -7.31 9.56
N LEU A 65 2.80 -6.83 9.74
CA LEU A 65 2.07 -6.12 8.71
C LEU A 65 1.11 -5.12 9.32
N VAL A 66 1.03 -3.93 8.75
CA VAL A 66 -0.04 -2.99 9.00
C VAL A 66 -0.64 -2.55 7.68
N ASN A 67 -1.95 -2.73 7.51
CA ASN A 67 -2.69 -2.28 6.34
C ASN A 67 -3.78 -1.28 6.76
N PHE A 68 -3.90 -0.22 5.99
CA PHE A 68 -4.91 0.81 6.13
C PHE A 68 -5.86 0.80 4.95
N ALA A 69 -7.15 0.86 5.24
CA ALA A 69 -8.16 1.25 4.29
C ALA A 69 -7.98 2.74 3.98
N ILE A 70 -7.87 3.09 2.70
CA ILE A 70 -7.83 4.48 2.26
C ILE A 70 -9.28 4.93 2.03
N VAL A 71 -9.76 5.88 2.81
CA VAL A 71 -11.15 6.35 2.79
C VAL A 71 -11.17 7.84 2.49
N LEU A 72 -12.02 8.29 1.56
CA LEU A 72 -12.28 9.71 1.30
C LEU A 72 -13.09 10.32 2.44
N LEU A 73 -12.54 11.34 3.11
CA LEU A 73 -13.22 12.03 4.22
C LEU A 73 -14.55 12.66 3.82
N ALA A 74 -14.63 13.21 2.61
CA ALA A 74 -15.83 13.94 2.16
C ALA A 74 -17.07 13.05 2.00
N HIS A 75 -16.90 11.76 1.77
CA HIS A 75 -17.99 10.86 1.41
C HIS A 75 -17.99 9.55 2.19
N ASP A 76 -17.02 9.34 3.06
CA ASP A 76 -16.80 8.08 3.79
C ASP A 76 -16.73 6.85 2.86
N ILE A 77 -16.06 7.01 1.69
CA ILE A 77 -15.96 5.99 0.65
C ILE A 77 -14.57 5.39 0.68
N LEU A 78 -14.49 4.06 0.80
CA LEU A 78 -13.24 3.31 0.63
C LEU A 78 -12.80 3.39 -0.84
N ILE A 79 -11.53 3.78 -1.05
CA ILE A 79 -10.97 3.96 -2.39
C ILE A 79 -9.76 3.07 -2.68
N GLY A 80 -9.21 2.38 -1.67
CA GLY A 80 -8.04 1.54 -1.83
C GLY A 80 -7.41 1.09 -0.53
N LEU A 81 -6.16 0.69 -0.64
CA LEU A 81 -5.34 0.16 0.44
C LEU A 81 -3.93 0.75 0.39
N ILE A 82 -3.32 0.91 1.56
CA ILE A 82 -1.88 1.13 1.72
C ILE A 82 -1.39 0.40 2.98
N GLY A 83 -0.20 -0.20 2.92
CA GLY A 83 0.36 -0.91 4.07
C GLY A 83 1.87 -1.03 4.07
N LEU A 84 2.39 -1.46 5.21
CA LEU A 84 3.79 -1.75 5.49
C LEU A 84 3.94 -3.20 5.94
N ALA A 85 4.71 -3.98 5.18
CA ALA A 85 5.21 -5.27 5.63
C ALA A 85 6.54 -5.03 6.34
N ILE A 86 6.56 -5.28 7.66
CA ILE A 86 7.62 -4.87 8.58
C ILE A 86 8.56 -6.04 8.82
N VAL A 87 9.86 -5.76 8.80
CA VAL A 87 10.93 -6.66 9.23
C VAL A 87 11.61 -5.99 10.43
N ALA A 88 11.08 -6.25 11.62
CA ALA A 88 11.47 -5.56 12.83
C ALA A 88 12.97 -5.73 13.17
N GLU A 89 13.54 -6.93 12.95
CA GLU A 89 14.97 -7.20 13.17
C GLU A 89 15.89 -6.25 12.37
N HIS A 90 15.41 -5.75 11.22
CA HIS A 90 16.18 -4.89 10.35
C HIS A 90 15.65 -3.44 10.30
N GLU A 91 14.69 -3.11 11.12
CA GLU A 91 14.08 -1.77 11.21
C GLU A 91 13.65 -1.22 9.84
N HIS A 92 13.20 -2.10 8.94
CA HIS A 92 12.71 -1.68 7.62
C HIS A 92 11.34 -2.25 7.29
N ALA A 93 10.65 -1.59 6.34
CA ALA A 93 9.38 -2.09 5.81
C ALA A 93 9.32 -1.97 4.29
N ARG A 94 8.59 -2.91 3.70
CA ARG A 94 8.14 -2.82 2.31
C ARG A 94 6.75 -2.21 2.26
N MET A 95 6.63 -1.08 1.60
CA MET A 95 5.35 -0.43 1.34
C MET A 95 4.67 -1.05 0.12
N SER A 96 3.36 -1.21 0.21
CA SER A 96 2.49 -1.57 -0.91
C SER A 96 1.21 -0.76 -0.86
N TYR A 97 0.64 -0.42 -2.03
CA TYR A 97 -0.62 0.30 -2.12
C TYR A 97 -1.31 0.05 -3.46
N TRP A 98 -2.61 0.24 -3.46
CA TRP A 98 -3.43 0.32 -4.66
C TRP A 98 -4.65 1.22 -4.43
N LEU A 99 -5.14 1.80 -5.51
CA LEU A 99 -6.39 2.54 -5.55
C LEU A 99 -7.31 1.95 -6.62
N GLY A 100 -8.60 1.99 -6.38
CA GLY A 100 -9.60 1.72 -7.41
C GLY A 100 -9.47 2.69 -8.58
N MET A 101 -9.70 2.18 -9.79
CA MET A 101 -9.49 2.94 -11.04
C MET A 101 -10.18 4.32 -11.07
N PRO A 102 -11.43 4.51 -10.56
CA PRO A 102 -12.07 5.83 -10.55
C PRO A 102 -11.33 6.90 -9.76
N TYR A 103 -10.40 6.50 -8.88
CA TYR A 103 -9.67 7.40 -7.95
C TYR A 103 -8.23 7.68 -8.39
N TRP A 104 -7.84 7.20 -9.58
CA TRP A 104 -6.52 7.47 -10.14
C TRP A 104 -6.38 8.93 -10.58
N ASN A 105 -5.13 9.42 -10.61
CA ASN A 105 -4.76 10.77 -11.06
C ASN A 105 -5.32 11.94 -10.22
N HIS A 106 -5.83 11.68 -9.01
CA HIS A 106 -6.32 12.71 -8.09
C HIS A 106 -5.28 13.09 -7.00
N GLY A 107 -4.10 12.45 -7.00
CA GLY A 107 -3.06 12.68 -5.98
C GLY A 107 -3.28 11.91 -4.68
N TYR A 108 -4.33 11.13 -4.54
CA TYR A 108 -4.64 10.37 -3.32
C TYR A 108 -3.54 9.37 -2.94
N ALA A 109 -2.93 8.68 -3.92
CA ALA A 109 -1.83 7.76 -3.62
C ALA A 109 -0.63 8.50 -3.01
N THR A 110 -0.26 9.67 -3.55
CA THR A 110 0.84 10.49 -3.01
C THR A 110 0.55 10.92 -1.57
N GLU A 111 -0.66 11.39 -1.31
CA GLU A 111 -1.11 11.82 0.03
C GLU A 111 -1.11 10.66 1.04
N ALA A 112 -1.63 9.49 0.65
CA ALA A 112 -1.61 8.30 1.49
C ALA A 112 -0.19 7.81 1.78
N VAL A 113 0.70 7.79 0.77
CA VAL A 113 2.11 7.38 0.93
C VAL A 113 2.82 8.31 1.90
N GLN A 114 2.66 9.64 1.80
CA GLN A 114 3.25 10.59 2.74
C GLN A 114 2.80 10.34 4.18
N ALA A 115 1.52 10.08 4.41
CA ALA A 115 1.00 9.80 5.75
C ALA A 115 1.56 8.49 6.32
N VAL A 116 1.72 7.45 5.49
CA VAL A 116 2.26 6.16 5.94
C VAL A 116 3.79 6.21 6.12
N LEU A 117 4.52 7.01 5.34
CA LEU A 117 5.94 7.29 5.61
C LEU A 117 6.11 7.96 6.98
N ALA A 118 5.31 9.00 7.27
CA ALA A 118 5.32 9.66 8.57
C ALA A 118 4.99 8.70 9.72
N TYR A 119 4.01 7.83 9.54
CA TYR A 119 3.68 6.78 10.52
C TYR A 119 4.85 5.81 10.72
N GLY A 120 5.45 5.32 9.63
CA GLY A 120 6.55 4.37 9.69
C GLY A 120 7.78 4.92 10.42
N PHE A 121 8.17 6.15 10.13
CA PHE A 121 9.34 6.76 10.76
C PHE A 121 9.05 7.27 12.18
N ASN A 122 7.92 7.96 12.41
CA ASN A 122 7.68 8.65 13.69
C ASN A 122 7.03 7.76 14.76
N GLN A 123 6.28 6.71 14.35
CA GLN A 123 5.55 5.87 15.30
C GLN A 123 6.05 4.42 15.35
N ARG A 124 6.62 3.94 14.24
CA ARG A 124 7.19 2.58 14.17
C ARG A 124 8.72 2.57 14.26
N GLU A 125 9.33 3.76 14.32
CA GLU A 125 10.79 3.95 14.47
C GLU A 125 11.60 3.19 13.42
N LEU A 126 11.05 3.07 12.21
CA LEU A 126 11.73 2.39 11.10
C LEU A 126 12.91 3.22 10.63
N HIS A 127 14.01 2.56 10.32
CA HIS A 127 15.18 3.18 9.69
C HIS A 127 14.98 3.38 8.18
N ARG A 128 14.23 2.47 7.52
CA ARG A 128 14.08 2.46 6.07
C ARG A 128 12.70 1.99 5.63
N ILE A 129 12.14 2.65 4.59
CA ILE A 129 10.95 2.17 3.89
C ILE A 129 11.27 2.08 2.40
N TYR A 130 10.87 0.99 1.75
CA TYR A 130 11.06 0.79 0.31
C TYR A 130 9.78 0.30 -0.36
N ALA A 131 9.66 0.57 -1.65
CA ALA A 131 8.53 0.14 -2.45
C ALA A 131 8.98 -0.29 -3.85
N PRO A 132 8.71 -1.53 -4.25
CA PRO A 132 8.84 -1.93 -5.65
C PRO A 132 7.58 -1.56 -6.43
N HIS A 133 7.71 -1.23 -7.71
CA HIS A 133 6.59 -1.17 -8.63
C HIS A 133 6.92 -1.90 -9.93
N PHE A 134 5.90 -2.44 -10.60
CA PHE A 134 6.09 -3.06 -11.90
C PHE A 134 6.50 -2.01 -12.93
N LEU A 135 7.45 -2.35 -13.79
CA LEU A 135 7.89 -1.48 -14.90
C LEU A 135 6.71 -1.06 -15.79
N SER A 136 5.70 -1.90 -15.90
CA SER A 136 4.45 -1.61 -16.62
C SER A 136 3.53 -0.60 -15.89
N ASN A 137 3.85 -0.21 -14.64
CA ASN A 137 3.09 0.77 -13.86
C ASN A 137 3.92 2.02 -13.52
N PRO A 138 4.28 2.85 -14.51
CA PRO A 138 5.09 4.06 -14.29
C PRO A 138 4.37 5.11 -13.41
N ALA A 139 3.04 5.02 -13.26
CA ALA A 139 2.29 5.90 -12.39
C ALA A 139 2.69 5.72 -10.91
N SER A 140 2.91 4.46 -10.49
CA SER A 140 3.42 4.16 -9.15
C SER A 140 4.83 4.75 -8.94
N GLY A 141 5.75 4.60 -9.91
CA GLY A 141 7.08 5.22 -9.83
C GLY A 141 7.02 6.73 -9.64
N ARG A 142 6.11 7.42 -10.37
CA ARG A 142 5.92 8.86 -10.19
C ARG A 142 5.40 9.25 -8.79
N VAL A 143 4.57 8.42 -8.18
CA VAL A 143 4.14 8.63 -6.78
C VAL A 143 5.34 8.55 -5.85
N LEU A 144 6.17 7.50 -5.97
CA LEU A 144 7.35 7.29 -5.12
C LEU A 144 8.36 8.43 -5.26
N GLN A 145 8.60 8.91 -6.48
CA GLN A 145 9.46 10.08 -6.75
C GLN A 145 8.92 11.35 -6.09
N LYS A 146 7.61 11.61 -6.17
CA LYS A 146 6.99 12.81 -5.60
C LYS A 146 7.09 12.89 -4.08
N VAL A 147 7.17 11.75 -3.40
CA VAL A 147 7.31 11.70 -1.94
C VAL A 147 8.78 11.65 -1.50
N GLY A 148 9.73 11.85 -2.43
CA GLY A 148 11.15 11.93 -2.11
C GLY A 148 11.89 10.60 -2.03
N MET A 149 11.29 9.49 -2.45
CA MET A 149 11.99 8.21 -2.49
C MET A 149 13.04 8.19 -3.62
N THR A 150 14.20 7.63 -3.32
CA THR A 150 15.33 7.49 -4.23
C THR A 150 15.20 6.21 -5.06
N TYR A 151 15.44 6.30 -6.36
CA TYR A 151 15.57 5.12 -7.23
C TYR A 151 16.81 4.32 -6.87
N GLU A 152 16.65 3.01 -6.61
CA GLU A 152 17.72 2.13 -6.17
C GLU A 152 18.09 1.05 -7.19
N GLY A 153 17.29 0.90 -8.23
CA GLY A 153 17.62 -0.03 -9.30
C GLY A 153 16.44 -0.79 -9.87
N ARG A 154 16.74 -1.62 -10.87
CA ARG A 154 15.80 -2.47 -11.59
C ARG A 154 16.15 -3.94 -11.36
N MET A 155 15.16 -4.72 -10.99
CA MET A 155 15.25 -6.17 -10.86
C MET A 155 14.59 -6.83 -12.07
N ARG A 156 15.42 -7.42 -12.93
CA ARG A 156 14.94 -8.05 -14.16
C ARG A 156 14.25 -9.37 -13.85
N GLU A 157 13.07 -9.61 -14.49
CA GLU A 157 12.32 -10.87 -14.40
C GLU A 157 12.08 -11.35 -12.96
N HIS A 158 11.88 -10.40 -12.04
CA HIS A 158 11.87 -10.65 -10.60
C HIS A 158 10.63 -11.40 -10.11
N TYR A 159 9.47 -11.13 -10.72
CA TYR A 159 8.22 -11.80 -10.37
C TYR A 159 7.59 -12.49 -11.56
N ARG A 160 6.79 -13.53 -11.29
CA ARG A 160 5.95 -14.17 -12.30
C ARG A 160 4.50 -13.71 -12.11
N ARG A 161 3.93 -13.05 -13.14
CA ARG A 161 2.55 -12.55 -13.15
C ARG A 161 1.84 -13.01 -14.39
N PHE A 162 0.64 -13.61 -14.23
CA PHE A 162 -0.18 -14.10 -15.35
C PHE A 162 0.62 -14.93 -16.37
N GLY A 163 1.49 -15.83 -15.85
CA GLY A 163 2.29 -16.71 -16.67
C GLY A 163 3.55 -16.10 -17.30
N LYS A 164 3.80 -14.78 -17.11
CA LYS A 164 4.97 -14.06 -17.65
C LYS A 164 5.87 -13.56 -16.54
N PHE A 165 7.17 -13.52 -16.77
CA PHE A 165 8.11 -12.83 -15.91
C PHE A 165 7.98 -11.31 -16.11
N VAL A 166 8.00 -10.57 -15.02
CA VAL A 166 7.86 -9.11 -14.99
C VAL A 166 8.99 -8.49 -14.19
N GLU A 167 9.39 -7.31 -14.63
CA GLU A 167 10.42 -6.52 -14.00
C GLU A 167 9.84 -5.53 -13.02
N VAL A 168 10.61 -5.17 -12.01
CA VAL A 168 10.26 -4.14 -11.05
C VAL A 168 11.39 -3.12 -10.92
N GLU A 169 11.01 -1.90 -10.62
CA GLU A 169 11.91 -0.85 -10.17
C GLU A 169 11.73 -0.66 -8.66
N LEU A 170 12.85 -0.48 -7.97
CA LEU A 170 12.91 -0.32 -6.54
C LEU A 170 13.16 1.15 -6.18
N TYR A 171 12.40 1.65 -5.26
CA TYR A 171 12.57 2.96 -4.63
C TYR A 171 12.68 2.78 -3.12
N GLY A 172 13.54 3.56 -2.47
CA GLY A 172 13.72 3.55 -1.02
C GLY A 172 13.88 4.95 -0.45
N ILE A 173 13.59 5.09 0.84
CA ILE A 173 13.82 6.30 1.62
C ILE A 173 14.29 5.92 3.01
N LEU A 174 15.27 6.65 3.52
CA LEU A 174 15.77 6.52 4.89
C LEU A 174 15.08 7.56 5.79
N GLU A 175 14.99 7.27 7.07
CA GLU A 175 14.42 8.19 8.06
C GLU A 175 15.08 9.58 7.98
N GLN A 176 16.40 9.63 7.93
CA GLN A 176 17.15 10.89 7.82
C GLN A 176 16.82 11.73 6.56
N ASP A 177 16.38 11.10 5.49
CA ASP A 177 16.03 11.79 4.22
C ASP A 177 14.58 12.26 4.23
N PHE A 178 13.72 11.62 5.03
CA PHE A 178 12.33 12.03 5.20
C PHE A 178 12.18 13.32 6.01
N HIS A 179 13.08 13.56 6.97
CA HIS A 179 13.06 14.73 7.85
C HIS A 179 13.88 15.93 7.33
N ARG A 180 14.41 15.85 6.12
CA ARG A 180 15.06 16.98 5.42
C ARG A 180 14.07 17.74 4.59
#